data_6d7843b48b5a88ed788bfa49245195c1
#
_entry.id   6d7843b48b5a88ed788bfa49245195c1
#
_cell.length_a   1.000
_cell.length_b   1.000
_cell.length_c   1.000
_cell.angle_alpha   90.00
_cell.angle_beta   90.00
_cell.angle_gamma   90.00
#
_symmetry.space_group_name_H-M   'P 1'
#
loop_
_entity.id
_entity.type
_entity.pdbx_description
1 polymer ?
#
loop_
_entity_poly.entity_id
_entity_poly.type
_entity_poly.pdbx_seq_one_letter_code
_entity_poly.pdbx_strand_id
1 'polypeptide(L)'
;LESATAPPTGRAWLTREDAAAIATAHVQGLHHGRLNPEAVLIPEAGSVKVIGFVVNAAFEGPTPPHPAYGSLGPREADVIDLAGILYAALTGRWPGVAPSRVPRAPRDGRRPLRPRQVRAGVPRTLDAICDRVLHKEAAQHALPIETAHEIAAALSDYVGDPAAAAPGDVPRMYSDPAVPVQPGVAPL
;
A
#
# COMPACT_ATOMS: atom_id res chain seq x y z
N LEU A 1 5.67 9.46 -10.80
CA LEU A 1 5.02 9.23 -12.12
C LEU A 1 5.35 7.86 -12.73
N GLU A 2 6.35 7.14 -12.22
CA GLU A 2 6.74 5.81 -12.73
C GLU A 2 5.95 4.63 -12.16
N SER A 3 5.21 4.82 -11.07
CA SER A 3 4.38 3.73 -10.48
C SER A 3 3.26 3.21 -11.39
N ALA A 4 2.92 3.92 -12.46
CA ALA A 4 1.88 3.50 -13.41
C ALA A 4 2.34 2.35 -14.35
N THR A 5 3.64 2.09 -14.45
CA THR A 5 4.25 1.10 -15.34
C THR A 5 4.55 -0.24 -14.68
N ALA A 6 4.58 -0.32 -13.35
CA ALA A 6 4.84 -1.57 -12.65
C ALA A 6 3.75 -2.61 -12.93
N PRO A 7 4.09 -3.90 -13.11
CA PRO A 7 3.12 -4.96 -13.29
C PRO A 7 2.22 -5.11 -12.03
N PRO A 8 1.02 -5.70 -12.15
CA PRO A 8 0.12 -5.89 -11.02
C PRO A 8 0.76 -6.63 -9.83
N THR A 9 1.64 -7.59 -10.10
CA THR A 9 2.40 -8.33 -9.09
C THR A 9 3.33 -7.43 -8.29
N GLY A 10 4.06 -6.52 -8.95
CA GLY A 10 4.92 -5.56 -8.27
C GLY A 10 4.15 -4.59 -7.39
N ARG A 11 2.96 -4.15 -7.83
CA ARG A 11 2.07 -3.30 -7.02
C ARG A 11 1.50 -4.03 -5.82
N ALA A 12 1.14 -5.30 -6.00
CA ALA A 12 0.68 -6.15 -4.91
C ALA A 12 1.79 -6.38 -3.88
N TRP A 13 3.01 -6.62 -4.34
CA TRP A 13 4.18 -6.78 -3.47
C TRP A 13 4.42 -5.53 -2.62
N LEU A 14 4.42 -4.34 -3.23
CA LEU A 14 4.59 -3.08 -2.51
C LEU A 14 3.54 -2.92 -1.39
N THR A 15 2.26 -3.11 -1.73
CA THR A 15 1.18 -2.98 -0.72
C THR A 15 1.25 -4.07 0.34
N ARG A 16 1.76 -5.27 0.02
CA ARG A 16 2.00 -6.33 1.00
C ARG A 16 3.02 -5.89 2.04
N GLU A 17 4.12 -5.25 1.63
CA GLU A 17 5.12 -4.73 2.56
C GLU A 17 4.52 -3.65 3.48
N ASP A 18 3.72 -2.73 2.92
CA ASP A 18 2.99 -1.74 3.72
C ASP A 18 2.08 -2.41 4.75
N ALA A 19 1.29 -3.39 4.32
CA ALA A 19 0.36 -4.11 5.17
C ALA A 19 1.08 -4.90 6.28
N ALA A 20 2.24 -5.50 5.99
CA ALA A 20 3.06 -6.19 6.98
C ALA A 20 3.65 -5.22 8.03
N ALA A 21 4.11 -4.04 7.60
CA ALA A 21 4.59 -3.00 8.50
C ALA A 21 3.47 -2.47 9.42
N ILE A 22 2.30 -2.20 8.87
CA ILE A 22 1.11 -1.77 9.64
C ILE A 22 0.66 -2.88 10.59
N ALA A 23 0.63 -4.14 10.16
CA ALA A 23 0.27 -5.27 11.03
C ALA A 23 1.22 -5.38 12.23
N THR A 24 2.52 -5.20 12.01
CA THR A 24 3.53 -5.19 13.07
C THR A 24 3.28 -4.04 14.05
N ALA A 25 3.00 -2.84 13.56
CA ALA A 25 2.66 -1.70 14.40
C ALA A 25 1.37 -1.95 15.22
N HIS A 26 0.36 -2.54 14.61
CA HIS A 26 -0.89 -2.88 15.29
C HIS A 26 -0.71 -3.87 16.44
N VAL A 27 0.22 -4.85 16.30
CA VAL A 27 0.58 -5.76 17.39
C VAL A 27 1.18 -5.00 18.59
N GLN A 28 1.95 -3.93 18.32
CA GLN A 28 2.53 -3.07 19.36
C GLN A 28 1.55 -2.03 19.92
N GLY A 29 0.29 -2.07 19.51
CA GLY A 29 -0.70 -1.08 19.92
C GLY A 29 -0.60 0.27 19.20
N LEU A 30 0.27 0.38 18.20
CA LEU A 30 0.44 1.58 17.41
C LEU A 30 -0.48 1.54 16.17
N HIS A 31 -0.96 2.70 15.76
CA HIS A 31 -1.74 2.86 14.54
C HIS A 31 -1.31 4.15 13.84
N HIS A 32 -1.49 4.18 12.53
CA HIS A 32 -1.15 5.34 11.73
C HIS A 32 -2.28 6.39 11.72
N GLY A 33 -3.50 5.94 11.50
CA GLY A 33 -4.75 6.72 11.56
C GLY A 33 -5.00 7.65 10.37
N ARG A 34 -4.02 7.84 9.47
CA ARG A 34 -4.09 8.73 8.29
C ARG A 34 -3.26 8.22 7.13
N LEU A 35 -3.31 6.93 6.84
CA LEU A 35 -2.60 6.38 5.71
C LEU A 35 -3.13 6.97 4.40
N ASN A 36 -2.22 7.28 3.50
CA ASN A 36 -2.51 7.75 2.14
C ASN A 36 -1.34 7.36 1.22
N PRO A 37 -1.47 7.50 -0.09
CA PRO A 37 -0.39 7.16 -1.02
C PRO A 37 0.92 7.91 -0.78
N GLU A 38 0.87 9.11 -0.21
CA GLU A 38 2.06 9.93 0.09
C GLU A 38 2.81 9.48 1.36
N ALA A 39 2.15 8.66 2.22
CA ALA A 39 2.80 8.07 3.38
C ALA A 39 3.67 6.85 3.02
N VAL A 40 3.60 6.37 1.78
CA VAL A 40 4.37 5.23 1.29
C VAL A 40 5.57 5.72 0.49
N LEU A 41 6.76 5.45 0.99
CA LEU A 41 8.02 5.73 0.29
C LEU A 41 8.62 4.46 -0.26
N ILE A 42 9.02 4.52 -1.53
CA ILE A 42 9.72 3.47 -2.23
C ILE A 42 11.14 3.97 -2.52
N PRO A 43 12.13 3.70 -1.64
CA PRO A 43 13.51 4.08 -1.90
C PRO A 43 14.08 3.27 -3.07
N GLU A 44 15.09 3.81 -3.72
CA GLU A 44 15.81 3.12 -4.81
C GLU A 44 16.39 1.76 -4.39
N ALA A 45 16.71 1.60 -3.10
CA ALA A 45 17.20 0.35 -2.51
C ALA A 45 16.12 -0.75 -2.33
N GLY A 46 14.87 -0.51 -2.73
CA GLY A 46 13.83 -1.53 -2.82
C GLY A 46 13.06 -1.87 -1.54
N SER A 47 13.37 -1.26 -0.40
CA SER A 47 12.58 -1.47 0.83
C SER A 47 11.46 -0.46 0.92
N VAL A 48 10.22 -0.92 1.01
CA VAL A 48 9.06 -0.04 1.23
C VAL A 48 9.11 0.51 2.66
N LYS A 49 8.83 1.79 2.82
CA LYS A 49 8.77 2.47 4.12
C LYS A 49 7.46 3.23 4.26
N VAL A 50 6.74 2.96 5.33
CA VAL A 50 5.59 3.77 5.75
C VAL A 50 6.11 4.86 6.68
N ILE A 51 5.83 6.11 6.34
CA ILE A 51 6.22 7.28 7.14
C ILE A 51 5.00 7.90 7.82
N GLY A 52 5.21 8.59 8.93
CA GLY A 52 4.16 9.36 9.60
C GLY A 52 3.61 8.77 10.89
N PHE A 53 3.99 7.55 11.29
CA PHE A 53 3.52 6.93 12.54
C PHE A 53 3.73 7.79 13.79
N VAL A 54 4.91 8.38 13.95
CA VAL A 54 5.27 9.12 15.15
C VAL A 54 4.96 10.60 15.02
N VAL A 55 5.03 11.14 13.81
CA VAL A 55 4.86 12.57 13.56
C VAL A 55 3.44 12.99 13.89
N ASN A 56 2.42 12.23 13.48
CA ASN A 56 1.03 12.54 13.77
C ASN A 56 0.73 12.43 15.27
N ALA A 57 1.28 11.41 15.96
CA ALA A 57 1.10 11.24 17.40
C ALA A 57 1.82 12.32 18.22
N ALA A 58 2.98 12.78 17.77
CA ALA A 58 3.80 13.77 18.50
C ALA A 58 3.30 15.21 18.33
N PHE A 59 2.76 15.57 17.17
CA PHE A 59 2.35 16.94 16.86
C PHE A 59 0.85 17.20 17.05
N GLU A 60 0.01 16.20 16.91
CA GLU A 60 -1.44 16.37 16.94
C GLU A 60 -2.12 15.67 18.14
N GLY A 61 -1.33 14.96 18.97
CA GLY A 61 -1.88 14.10 20.02
C GLY A 61 -2.58 12.85 19.42
N PRO A 62 -3.36 12.09 20.21
CA PRO A 62 -4.15 11.00 19.70
C PRO A 62 -5.21 11.54 18.73
N THR A 63 -4.86 11.57 17.47
CA THR A 63 -5.74 12.10 16.43
C THR A 63 -6.91 11.15 16.24
N PRO A 64 -8.16 11.63 16.44
CA PRO A 64 -9.31 10.82 16.11
C PRO A 64 -9.29 10.49 14.61
N PRO A 65 -9.78 9.30 14.21
CA PRO A 65 -9.95 8.97 12.80
C PRO A 65 -10.71 10.09 12.09
N HIS A 66 -10.43 10.28 10.80
CA HIS A 66 -11.15 11.28 10.02
C HIS A 66 -12.67 11.07 10.18
N PRO A 67 -13.47 12.12 10.40
CA PRO A 67 -14.93 12.00 10.66
C PRO A 67 -15.69 11.15 9.64
N ALA A 68 -15.17 11.02 8.42
CA ALA A 68 -15.77 10.17 7.40
C ALA A 68 -15.65 8.66 7.68
N TYR A 69 -14.81 8.24 8.62
CA TYR A 69 -14.79 6.85 9.12
C TYR A 69 -15.88 6.58 10.16
N GLY A 70 -16.60 7.62 10.60
CA GLY A 70 -17.69 7.46 11.57
C GLY A 70 -17.20 6.93 12.91
N SER A 71 -17.77 5.82 13.35
CA SER A 71 -17.42 5.14 14.62
C SER A 71 -16.25 4.16 14.50
N LEU A 72 -15.59 4.06 13.35
CA LEU A 72 -14.48 3.13 13.17
C LEU A 72 -13.27 3.55 14.00
N GLY A 73 -12.61 2.55 14.60
CA GLY A 73 -11.37 2.77 15.33
C GLY A 73 -10.19 3.07 14.39
N PRO A 74 -9.07 3.60 14.95
CA PRO A 74 -7.91 3.95 14.13
C PRO A 74 -7.27 2.75 13.41
N ARG A 75 -7.34 1.55 14.00
CA ARG A 75 -6.87 0.31 13.32
C ARG A 75 -7.72 -0.04 12.11
N GLU A 76 -9.03 0.09 12.23
CA GLU A 76 -9.96 -0.17 11.12
C GLU A 76 -9.78 0.87 10.01
N ALA A 77 -9.51 2.13 10.37
CA ALA A 77 -9.17 3.17 9.41
C ALA A 77 -7.91 2.81 8.62
N ASP A 78 -6.85 2.34 9.30
CA ASP A 78 -5.62 1.89 8.65
C ASP A 78 -5.88 0.74 7.66
N VAL A 79 -6.75 -0.22 8.00
CA VAL A 79 -7.11 -1.34 7.12
C VAL A 79 -7.81 -0.84 5.84
N ILE A 80 -8.75 0.11 6.00
CA ILE A 80 -9.45 0.72 4.87
C ILE A 80 -8.46 1.50 3.99
N ASP A 81 -7.56 2.26 4.59
CA ASP A 81 -6.57 3.04 3.87
C ASP A 81 -5.54 2.16 3.15
N LEU A 82 -5.12 1.02 3.73
CA LEU A 82 -4.28 0.03 3.05
C LEU A 82 -4.94 -0.52 1.79
N ALA A 83 -6.23 -0.89 1.87
CA ALA A 83 -6.98 -1.29 0.67
C ALA A 83 -7.10 -0.14 -0.33
N GLY A 84 -7.19 1.10 0.16
CA GLY A 84 -7.16 2.31 -0.64
C GLY A 84 -5.82 2.50 -1.37
N ILE A 85 -4.70 2.21 -0.72
CA ILE A 85 -3.36 2.25 -1.33
C ILE A 85 -3.25 1.20 -2.43
N LEU A 86 -3.69 -0.04 -2.18
CA LEU A 86 -3.77 -1.06 -3.22
C LEU A 86 -4.62 -0.60 -4.41
N TYR A 87 -5.80 -0.07 -4.13
CA TYR A 87 -6.69 0.46 -5.15
C TYR A 87 -6.00 1.56 -5.98
N ALA A 88 -5.34 2.51 -5.31
CA ALA A 88 -4.62 3.60 -5.97
C ALA A 88 -3.47 3.09 -6.83
N ALA A 89 -2.71 2.11 -6.34
CA ALA A 89 -1.66 1.45 -7.10
C ALA A 89 -2.20 0.75 -8.36
N LEU A 90 -3.39 0.14 -8.29
CA LEU A 90 -4.00 -0.57 -9.41
C LEU A 90 -4.62 0.36 -10.45
N THR A 91 -5.25 1.46 -10.01
CA THR A 91 -6.11 2.30 -10.86
C THR A 91 -5.56 3.70 -11.14
N GLY A 92 -4.61 4.18 -10.33
CA GLY A 92 -4.19 5.57 -10.32
C GLY A 92 -5.23 6.52 -9.71
N ARG A 93 -6.17 5.99 -8.90
CA ARG A 93 -7.25 6.76 -8.27
C ARG A 93 -7.31 6.48 -6.77
N TRP A 94 -7.53 7.50 -5.95
CA TRP A 94 -7.58 7.39 -4.49
C TRP A 94 -9.02 7.27 -3.98
N PRO A 95 -9.42 6.14 -3.40
CA PRO A 95 -10.77 5.94 -2.86
C PRO A 95 -10.91 6.46 -1.42
N GLY A 96 -9.81 6.64 -0.68
CA GLY A 96 -9.80 7.01 0.73
C GLY A 96 -10.28 8.43 1.02
N VAL A 97 -10.41 8.75 2.30
CA VAL A 97 -10.92 10.06 2.76
C VAL A 97 -9.80 11.04 3.07
N ALA A 98 -8.62 10.54 3.46
CA ALA A 98 -7.45 11.38 3.71
C ALA A 98 -7.09 12.20 2.45
N PRO A 99 -6.59 13.43 2.61
CA PRO A 99 -6.09 14.21 1.48
C PRO A 99 -4.98 13.47 0.75
N SER A 100 -4.99 13.52 -0.58
CA SER A 100 -3.95 12.94 -1.43
C SER A 100 -3.85 13.72 -2.74
N ARG A 101 -2.67 13.73 -3.33
CA ARG A 101 -2.42 14.27 -4.68
C ARG A 101 -2.93 13.33 -5.77
N VAL A 102 -3.16 12.07 -5.43
CA VAL A 102 -3.75 11.09 -6.36
C VAL A 102 -5.21 11.48 -6.63
N PRO A 103 -5.63 11.56 -7.89
CA PRO A 103 -7.00 11.92 -8.23
C PRO A 103 -8.03 11.00 -7.58
N ARG A 104 -9.15 11.54 -7.16
CA ARG A 104 -10.22 10.79 -6.50
C ARG A 104 -10.75 9.66 -7.36
N ALA A 105 -11.06 8.54 -6.70
CA ALA A 105 -11.74 7.42 -7.34
C ALA A 105 -13.19 7.80 -7.72
N PRO A 106 -13.70 7.35 -8.87
CA PRO A 106 -15.10 7.48 -9.21
C PRO A 106 -15.96 6.68 -8.22
N ARG A 107 -17.17 7.18 -7.97
CA ARG A 107 -18.08 6.63 -6.97
C ARG A 107 -19.45 6.39 -7.54
N ASP A 108 -20.13 5.39 -6.99
CA ASP A 108 -21.58 5.22 -7.09
C ASP A 108 -22.17 5.51 -5.70
N GLY A 109 -22.86 6.65 -5.59
CA GLY A 109 -23.28 7.18 -4.30
C GLY A 109 -22.08 7.41 -3.34
N ARG A 110 -22.09 6.73 -2.21
CA ARG A 110 -21.02 6.83 -1.21
C ARG A 110 -19.85 5.86 -1.43
N ARG A 111 -20.02 4.84 -2.29
CA ARG A 111 -19.04 3.75 -2.47
C ARG A 111 -18.13 4.02 -3.67
N PRO A 112 -16.81 3.83 -3.56
CA PRO A 112 -15.95 3.85 -4.73
C PRO A 112 -16.33 2.70 -5.67
N LEU A 113 -16.21 2.92 -6.99
CA LEU A 113 -16.34 1.83 -7.95
C LEU A 113 -15.24 0.79 -7.71
N ARG A 114 -15.48 -0.46 -8.05
CA ARG A 114 -14.45 -1.51 -7.94
C ARG A 114 -13.27 -1.22 -8.87
N PRO A 115 -12.04 -1.61 -8.52
CA PRO A 115 -10.86 -1.40 -9.38
C PRO A 115 -11.06 -1.82 -10.83
N ARG A 116 -11.70 -2.96 -11.06
CA ARG A 116 -11.98 -3.48 -12.41
C ARG A 116 -12.99 -2.67 -13.22
N GLN A 117 -13.85 -1.93 -12.56
CA GLN A 117 -14.78 -1.00 -13.20
C GLN A 117 -14.08 0.30 -13.63
N VAL A 118 -12.98 0.63 -12.97
CA VAL A 118 -12.21 1.86 -13.22
C VAL A 118 -11.09 1.63 -14.23
N ARG A 119 -10.46 0.46 -14.17
CA ARG A 119 -9.34 0.11 -15.07
C ARG A 119 -9.44 -1.32 -15.55
N ALA A 120 -9.42 -1.48 -16.87
CA ALA A 120 -9.31 -2.80 -17.49
C ALA A 120 -7.95 -3.47 -17.14
N GLY A 121 -7.94 -4.81 -17.08
CA GLY A 121 -6.71 -5.58 -16.82
C GLY A 121 -6.36 -5.72 -15.35
N VAL A 122 -7.12 -5.18 -14.41
CA VAL A 122 -6.93 -5.45 -12.98
C VAL A 122 -7.25 -6.91 -12.69
N PRO A 123 -6.35 -7.68 -12.06
CA PRO A 123 -6.58 -9.08 -11.69
C PRO A 123 -7.79 -9.23 -10.76
N ARG A 124 -8.57 -10.29 -10.97
CA ARG A 124 -9.77 -10.56 -10.14
C ARG A 124 -9.47 -10.71 -8.67
N THR A 125 -8.33 -11.35 -8.33
CA THR A 125 -7.90 -11.54 -6.94
C THR A 125 -7.65 -10.20 -6.24
N LEU A 126 -6.93 -9.28 -6.90
CA LEU A 126 -6.65 -7.96 -6.32
C LEU A 126 -7.91 -7.09 -6.22
N ASP A 127 -8.80 -7.17 -7.21
CA ASP A 127 -10.12 -6.53 -7.16
C ASP A 127 -10.94 -7.04 -5.96
N ALA A 128 -10.94 -8.37 -5.73
CA ALA A 128 -11.64 -8.99 -4.62
C ALA A 128 -11.07 -8.60 -3.25
N ILE A 129 -9.75 -8.43 -3.11
CA ILE A 129 -9.13 -7.93 -1.87
C ILE A 129 -9.64 -6.52 -1.56
N CYS A 130 -9.62 -5.61 -2.55
CA CYS A 130 -10.19 -4.27 -2.37
C CYS A 130 -11.68 -4.31 -2.01
N ASP A 131 -12.46 -5.16 -2.67
CA ASP A 131 -13.90 -5.28 -2.44
C ASP A 131 -14.22 -5.76 -1.03
N ARG A 132 -13.51 -6.76 -0.52
CA ARG A 132 -13.70 -7.33 0.83
C ARG A 132 -13.42 -6.33 1.95
N VAL A 133 -12.63 -5.28 1.70
CA VAL A 133 -12.35 -4.22 2.66
C VAL A 133 -13.25 -3.01 2.45
N LEU A 134 -13.32 -2.51 1.21
CA LEU A 134 -14.00 -1.23 0.91
C LEU A 134 -15.52 -1.36 0.79
N HIS A 135 -16.04 -2.59 0.58
CA HIS A 135 -17.46 -2.89 0.37
C HIS A 135 -17.94 -4.02 1.29
N LYS A 136 -17.51 -4.05 2.54
CA LYS A 136 -17.81 -5.13 3.51
C LYS A 136 -19.27 -5.57 3.52
N GLU A 137 -20.21 -4.62 3.43
CA GLU A 137 -21.65 -4.89 3.47
C GLU A 137 -22.20 -5.53 2.18
N ALA A 138 -21.47 -5.37 1.05
CA ALA A 138 -21.89 -5.91 -0.24
C ALA A 138 -21.23 -7.25 -0.58
N ALA A 139 -20.24 -7.68 0.18
CA ALA A 139 -19.51 -8.92 -0.02
C ALA A 139 -20.36 -10.13 0.44
N GLN A 140 -21.39 -10.49 -0.33
CA GLN A 140 -22.34 -11.56 0.03
C GLN A 140 -21.72 -12.97 0.00
N HIS A 141 -20.51 -13.16 -0.54
CA HIS A 141 -19.93 -14.49 -0.82
C HIS A 141 -18.50 -14.68 -0.32
N ALA A 142 -17.90 -13.68 0.34
CA ALA A 142 -16.54 -13.80 0.86
C ALA A 142 -16.45 -13.17 2.25
N LEU A 143 -15.69 -13.80 3.14
CA LEU A 143 -15.41 -13.23 4.46
C LEU A 143 -14.74 -11.86 4.30
N PRO A 144 -15.17 -10.85 5.07
CA PRO A 144 -14.52 -9.55 5.07
C PRO A 144 -13.06 -9.69 5.50
N ILE A 145 -12.22 -8.75 5.08
CA ILE A 145 -10.87 -8.58 5.58
C ILE A 145 -10.93 -7.45 6.61
N GLU A 146 -10.48 -7.72 7.83
CA GLU A 146 -10.65 -6.81 8.95
C GLU A 146 -9.33 -6.35 9.56
N THR A 147 -8.22 -6.98 9.19
CA THR A 147 -6.90 -6.70 9.73
C THR A 147 -5.86 -6.45 8.63
N ALA A 148 -4.82 -5.65 8.97
CA ALA A 148 -3.68 -5.45 8.09
C ALA A 148 -2.93 -6.77 7.80
N HIS A 149 -2.90 -7.68 8.79
CA HIS A 149 -2.30 -9.01 8.63
C HIS A 149 -3.02 -9.84 7.56
N GLU A 150 -4.35 -9.83 7.54
CA GLU A 150 -5.15 -10.53 6.52
C GLU A 150 -4.94 -9.94 5.12
N ILE A 151 -4.77 -8.60 5.01
CA ILE A 151 -4.39 -7.98 3.74
C ILE A 151 -3.01 -8.49 3.30
N ALA A 152 -2.02 -8.48 4.21
CA ALA A 152 -0.68 -8.96 3.92
C ALA A 152 -0.68 -10.43 3.48
N ALA A 153 -1.43 -11.29 4.18
CA ALA A 153 -1.58 -12.71 3.84
C ALA A 153 -2.22 -12.89 2.46
N ALA A 154 -3.35 -12.22 2.18
CA ALA A 154 -4.03 -12.33 0.89
C ALA A 154 -3.16 -11.83 -0.28
N LEU A 155 -2.35 -10.80 -0.06
CA LEU A 155 -1.40 -10.31 -1.06
C LEU A 155 -0.20 -11.26 -1.21
N SER A 156 0.27 -11.90 -0.13
CA SER A 156 1.31 -12.92 -0.18
C SER A 156 0.87 -14.13 -1.01
N ASP A 157 -0.36 -14.60 -0.81
CA ASP A 157 -0.94 -15.69 -1.61
C ASP A 157 -1.01 -15.32 -3.10
N TYR A 158 -1.29 -14.05 -3.42
CA TYR A 158 -1.32 -13.59 -4.81
C TYR A 158 0.06 -13.45 -5.43
N VAL A 159 1.06 -12.95 -4.68
CA VAL A 159 2.43 -12.73 -5.17
C VAL A 159 3.21 -14.06 -5.24
N GLY A 160 2.83 -15.04 -4.43
CA GLY A 160 3.58 -16.26 -4.20
C GLY A 160 4.68 -16.07 -3.15
N ASP A 161 5.39 -17.13 -2.85
CA ASP A 161 6.51 -17.09 -1.90
C ASP A 161 7.63 -16.19 -2.44
N PRO A 162 7.98 -15.06 -1.78
CA PRO A 162 9.05 -14.20 -2.22
C PRO A 162 10.43 -14.90 -2.21
N ALA A 163 10.58 -16.00 -1.47
CA ALA A 163 11.78 -16.82 -1.48
C ALA A 163 11.86 -17.72 -2.75
N ALA A 164 10.72 -17.99 -3.39
CA ALA A 164 10.64 -18.72 -4.65
C ALA A 164 10.67 -17.77 -5.87
N ALA A 165 10.46 -16.48 -5.70
CA ALA A 165 10.66 -15.49 -6.76
C ALA A 165 12.16 -15.41 -7.07
N ALA A 166 12.58 -15.95 -8.22
CA ALA A 166 13.95 -15.89 -8.66
C ALA A 166 14.47 -14.43 -8.69
N PRO A 167 15.73 -14.16 -8.33
CA PRO A 167 16.30 -12.82 -8.26
C PRO A 167 16.30 -12.02 -9.58
N GLY A 168 15.67 -12.55 -10.63
CA GLY A 168 15.62 -11.96 -11.98
C GLY A 168 14.43 -11.08 -12.28
N ASP A 169 13.37 -11.08 -11.48
CA ASP A 169 12.11 -10.38 -11.80
C ASP A 169 11.89 -9.09 -10.97
N VAL A 170 12.82 -8.73 -10.12
CA VAL A 170 12.88 -7.36 -9.60
C VAL A 170 13.47 -6.51 -10.73
N PRO A 171 12.75 -5.50 -11.26
CA PRO A 171 13.37 -4.58 -12.20
C PRO A 171 14.63 -4.02 -11.55
N ARG A 172 15.81 -4.34 -12.08
CA ARG A 172 17.06 -3.68 -11.73
C ARG A 172 16.96 -2.23 -12.22
N MET A 173 16.31 -1.41 -11.43
CA MET A 173 16.36 0.03 -11.58
C MET A 173 17.66 0.48 -10.95
N TYR A 174 18.67 0.59 -11.81
CA TYR A 174 19.98 1.13 -11.53
C TYR A 174 21.09 0.09 -11.24
N SER A 175 21.86 -0.22 -12.25
CA SER A 175 23.26 -0.63 -12.11
C SER A 175 24.06 0.63 -11.85
N ASP A 176 24.60 0.76 -10.65
CA ASP A 176 25.55 1.81 -10.29
C ASP A 176 26.72 1.77 -11.30
N PRO A 177 27.02 2.85 -12.05
CA PRO A 177 28.23 2.87 -12.86
C PRO A 177 29.40 2.81 -11.89
N ALA A 178 30.15 1.72 -11.95
CA ALA A 178 31.36 1.52 -11.17
C ALA A 178 32.23 2.79 -11.21
N VAL A 179 32.37 3.45 -10.07
CA VAL A 179 33.29 4.55 -9.88
C VAL A 179 34.71 4.00 -10.18
N PRO A 180 35.42 4.49 -11.19
CA PRO A 180 36.76 4.01 -11.45
C PRO A 180 37.66 4.38 -10.28
N VAL A 181 38.17 3.37 -9.58
CA VAL A 181 39.21 3.53 -8.56
C VAL A 181 40.48 4.05 -9.27
N GLN A 182 40.81 5.30 -9.02
CA GLN A 182 42.09 5.85 -9.49
C GLN A 182 43.22 5.18 -8.71
N PRO A 183 44.28 4.66 -9.42
CA PRO A 183 45.42 4.12 -8.73
C PRO A 183 46.17 5.25 -8.00
N GLY A 184 46.40 5.02 -6.70
CA GLY A 184 47.06 5.97 -5.84
C GLY A 184 48.43 6.35 -6.33
N VAL A 185 48.71 7.65 -6.36
CA VAL A 185 50.05 8.24 -6.55
C VAL A 185 50.87 7.89 -5.31
N ALA A 186 51.98 7.16 -5.51
CA ALA A 186 52.97 6.89 -4.48
C ALA A 186 53.67 8.19 -4.05
N PRO A 187 53.90 8.40 -2.73
CA PRO A 187 54.71 9.53 -2.28
C PRO A 187 56.18 9.32 -2.58
N LEU A 188 56.82 10.42 -3.01
CA LEU A 188 58.29 10.56 -3.15
C LEU A 188 58.97 10.59 -1.77
#